data_e86effa14461a9bcb2c674b816c75c7b
#
_entry.id   e86effa14461a9bcb2c674b816c75c7b
#
_cell.length_a   1.000
_cell.length_b   1.000
_cell.length_c   1.000
_cell.angle_alpha   90.00
_cell.angle_beta   90.00
_cell.angle_gamma   90.00
#
_symmetry.space_group_name_H-M   'P 1'
#
loop_
_entity.id
_entity.type
_entity.pdbx_description
1 polymer ?
#
loop_
_entity_poly.entity_id
_entity_poly.type
_entity_poly.pdbx_seq_one_letter_code
_entity_poly.pdbx_strand_id
1 'polypeptide(L)' 'MTPMRYDPLGPVADGLAAVGALRRLADQLEEAQVERAVSEGWSWAQVAEALGVTKQAAHQKHARRIAAGDDPRRNHA' A
#
# COMPACT_ATOMS: atom_id res chain seq x y z
N MET A 1 19.60 25.94 -26.11
CA MET A 1 19.15 25.13 -25.01
C MET A 1 18.01 24.20 -25.44
N THR A 2 18.14 22.93 -25.18
CA THR A 2 17.10 21.98 -25.56
C THR A 2 16.04 21.94 -24.48
N PRO A 3 14.80 22.24 -24.81
CA PRO A 3 13.75 22.17 -23.81
C PRO A 3 13.51 20.73 -23.40
N MET A 4 13.07 20.56 -22.16
CA MET A 4 12.64 19.26 -21.72
C MET A 4 11.41 18.84 -22.52
N ARG A 5 11.43 17.64 -22.97
CA ARG A 5 10.33 17.13 -23.78
C ARG A 5 9.62 16.02 -23.04
N TYR A 6 8.33 16.12 -23.03
CA TYR A 6 7.50 15.02 -22.63
C TYR A 6 7.35 14.07 -23.81
N ASP A 7 7.82 12.85 -23.64
CA ASP A 7 7.68 11.82 -24.67
C ASP A 7 6.96 10.64 -24.05
N PRO A 8 5.67 10.46 -24.35
CA PRO A 8 4.89 9.38 -23.76
C PRO A 8 5.29 7.99 -24.25
N LEU A 9 6.13 7.91 -25.27
CA LEU A 9 6.58 6.63 -25.83
C LEU A 9 8.06 6.37 -25.59
N GLY A 10 8.71 7.26 -24.84
CA GLY A 10 10.14 7.16 -24.64
C GLY A 10 10.52 6.39 -23.38
N PRO A 11 11.83 6.16 -23.18
CA PRO A 11 12.31 5.39 -22.04
C PRO A 11 12.02 6.02 -20.67
N VAL A 12 11.92 7.35 -20.60
CA VAL A 12 11.56 8.00 -19.33
C VAL A 12 10.11 7.67 -18.98
N ALA A 13 9.21 7.71 -19.96
CA ALA A 13 7.82 7.35 -19.74
C ALA A 13 7.70 5.89 -19.31
N ASP A 14 8.45 5.01 -19.96
CA ASP A 14 8.49 3.59 -19.58
C ASP A 14 8.99 3.40 -18.16
N GLY A 15 10.03 4.12 -17.79
CA GLY A 15 10.58 4.06 -16.44
C GLY A 15 9.58 4.52 -15.40
N LEU A 16 8.88 5.60 -15.67
CA LEU A 16 7.88 6.13 -14.75
C LEU A 16 6.68 5.19 -14.63
N ALA A 17 6.29 4.57 -15.74
CA ALA A 17 5.21 3.57 -15.72
C ALA A 17 5.61 2.37 -14.88
N ALA A 18 6.88 1.95 -14.95
CA ALA A 18 7.38 0.86 -14.12
C ALA A 18 7.33 1.23 -12.64
N VAL A 19 7.69 2.47 -12.29
CA VAL A 19 7.59 2.94 -10.91
C VAL A 19 6.14 2.86 -10.43
N GLY A 20 5.19 3.31 -11.26
CA GLY A 20 3.78 3.23 -10.92
C GLY A 20 3.31 1.80 -10.69
N ALA A 21 3.75 0.88 -11.54
CA ALA A 21 3.41 -0.53 -11.39
C ALA A 21 4.00 -1.11 -10.10
N LEU A 22 5.24 -0.79 -9.78
CA LEU A 22 5.88 -1.26 -8.56
C LEU A 22 5.20 -0.72 -7.31
N ARG A 23 4.75 0.54 -7.35
CA ARG A 23 4.00 1.11 -6.23
C ARG A 23 2.68 0.38 -6.00
N ARG A 24 1.98 0.03 -7.08
CA ARG A 24 0.74 -0.74 -6.95
C ARG A 24 0.99 -2.13 -6.36
N LEU A 25 2.07 -2.79 -6.80
CA LEU A 25 2.45 -4.08 -6.24
C LEU A 25 2.82 -3.96 -4.78
N ALA A 26 3.58 -2.92 -4.43
CA ALA A 26 3.96 -2.68 -3.04
C ALA A 26 2.73 -2.44 -2.18
N ASP A 27 1.74 -1.69 -2.68
CA ASP A 27 0.51 -1.44 -1.93
C ASP A 27 -0.28 -2.72 -1.73
N GLN A 28 -0.37 -3.58 -2.74
CA GLN A 28 -1.06 -4.86 -2.61
C GLN A 28 -0.38 -5.75 -1.57
N LEU A 29 0.94 -5.82 -1.62
CA LEU A 29 1.71 -6.59 -0.65
C LEU A 29 1.55 -6.01 0.75
N GLU A 30 1.59 -4.69 0.87
CA GLU A 30 1.41 -4.01 2.14
C GLU A 30 0.06 -4.37 2.76
N GLU A 31 -1.02 -4.32 1.98
CA GLU A 31 -2.35 -4.68 2.47
C GLU A 31 -2.38 -6.10 3.02
N ALA A 32 -1.82 -7.03 2.27
CA ALA A 32 -1.81 -8.43 2.68
C ALA A 32 -0.99 -8.63 3.95
N GLN A 33 0.17 -7.99 4.04
CA GLN A 33 1.03 -8.15 5.20
C GLN A 33 0.48 -7.45 6.44
N VAL A 34 -0.17 -6.31 6.28
CA VAL A 34 -0.79 -5.62 7.40
C VAL A 34 -1.95 -6.44 7.95
N GLU A 35 -2.77 -7.02 7.10
CA GLU A 35 -3.85 -7.90 7.55
C GLU A 35 -3.29 -9.08 8.32
N ARG A 36 -2.22 -9.67 7.83
CA ARG A 36 -1.57 -10.79 8.51
C ARG A 36 -1.03 -10.36 9.86
N ALA A 37 -0.35 -9.22 9.93
CA ALA A 37 0.21 -8.73 11.18
C ALA A 37 -0.88 -8.52 12.21
N VAL A 38 -1.96 -7.85 11.83
CA VAL A 38 -3.08 -7.60 12.73
C VAL A 38 -3.70 -8.90 13.21
N SER A 39 -3.88 -9.87 12.30
CA SER A 39 -4.44 -11.18 12.67
C SER A 39 -3.54 -11.95 13.61
N GLU A 40 -2.23 -11.68 13.59
CA GLU A 40 -1.26 -12.30 14.48
C GLU A 40 -1.10 -11.52 15.79
N GLY A 41 -1.88 -10.47 16.00
CA GLY A 41 -1.89 -9.73 17.24
C GLY A 41 -0.95 -8.54 17.29
N TRP A 42 -0.42 -8.09 16.17
CA TRP A 42 0.44 -6.92 16.14
C TRP A 42 -0.36 -5.66 16.50
N SER A 43 0.26 -4.78 17.25
CA SER A 43 -0.31 -3.46 17.48
C SER A 43 -0.07 -2.57 16.26
N TRP A 44 -0.86 -1.51 16.15
CA TRP A 44 -0.66 -0.54 15.08
C TRP A 44 0.69 0.17 15.18
N ALA A 45 1.20 0.35 16.40
CA ALA A 45 2.54 0.90 16.58
C ALA A 45 3.60 -0.01 15.98
N GLN A 46 3.45 -1.32 16.17
CA GLN A 46 4.38 -2.29 15.60
C GLN A 46 4.31 -2.33 14.08
N VAL A 47 3.11 -2.28 13.54
CA VAL A 47 2.91 -2.23 12.08
C VAL A 47 3.57 -0.98 11.52
N ALA A 48 3.33 0.16 12.14
CA ALA A 48 3.89 1.43 11.70
C ALA A 48 5.40 1.42 11.71
N GLU A 49 5.98 0.88 12.77
CA GLU A 49 7.44 0.80 12.89
C GLU A 49 8.02 -0.05 11.75
N ALA A 50 7.41 -1.18 11.48
CA ALA A 50 7.88 -2.06 10.41
C ALA A 50 7.75 -1.41 9.03
N LEU A 51 6.69 -0.63 8.82
CA LEU A 51 6.47 0.06 7.55
C LEU A 51 7.30 1.34 7.41
N GLY A 52 7.84 1.85 8.51
CA GLY A 52 8.59 3.11 8.49
C GLY A 52 7.69 4.33 8.38
N VAL A 53 6.49 4.27 8.92
CA VAL A 53 5.52 5.37 8.92
C VAL A 53 5.07 5.62 10.34
N THR A 54 4.25 6.67 10.53
CA THR A 54 3.70 6.93 11.86
C THR A 54 2.54 5.97 12.14
N LYS A 55 2.27 5.75 13.42
CA LYS A 55 1.14 4.93 13.84
C LYS A 55 -0.17 5.45 13.26
N GLN A 56 -0.34 6.78 13.30
CA GLN A 56 -1.54 7.40 12.77
C GLN A 56 -1.70 7.14 11.28
N ALA A 57 -0.62 7.26 10.51
CA ALA A 57 -0.65 7.01 9.07
C ALA A 57 -1.01 5.57 8.76
N ALA A 58 -0.41 4.62 9.47
CA ALA A 58 -0.71 3.20 9.26
C ALA A 58 -2.16 2.91 9.60
N HIS A 59 -2.63 3.45 10.71
CA HIS A 59 -4.00 3.24 11.17
C HIS A 59 -5.00 3.83 10.17
N GLN A 60 -4.78 5.07 9.74
CA GLN A 60 -5.66 5.72 8.78
C GLN A 60 -5.74 4.96 7.46
N LYS A 61 -4.61 4.42 7.03
CA LYS A 61 -4.57 3.74 5.74
C LYS A 61 -5.26 2.37 5.76
N HIS A 62 -5.14 1.64 6.87
CA HIS A 62 -5.50 0.22 6.89
C HIS A 62 -6.60 -0.16 7.86
N ALA A 63 -6.77 0.57 8.96
CA ALA A 63 -7.66 0.11 10.04
C ALA A 63 -9.11 0.00 9.58
N ARG A 64 -9.55 0.94 8.78
CA ARG A 64 -10.94 0.96 8.33
C ARG A 64 -11.28 -0.26 7.49
N ARG A 65 -10.38 -0.62 6.58
CA ARG A 65 -10.57 -1.78 5.73
C ARG A 65 -10.61 -3.06 6.56
N ILE A 66 -9.70 -3.19 7.50
CA ILE A 66 -9.61 -4.37 8.35
C ILE A 66 -10.81 -4.44 9.29
N ALA A 67 -11.18 -3.31 9.91
CA ALA A 67 -12.32 -3.25 10.81
C ALA A 67 -13.64 -3.48 10.09
N ALA A 68 -13.74 -3.11 8.82
CA ALA A 68 -14.94 -3.33 8.03
C ALA A 68 -15.20 -4.80 7.76
N GLY A 69 -14.29 -5.65 8.21
CA GLY A 69 -14.54 -7.07 8.12
C GLY A 69 -14.29 -7.63 6.74
N ASP A 70 -13.07 -7.60 6.36
CA ASP A 70 -12.69 -8.24 5.12
C ASP A 70 -12.80 -9.75 5.21
N ASP A 71 -13.33 -10.25 6.31
CA ASP A 71 -13.63 -11.66 6.46
C ASP A 71 -14.88 -11.95 5.64
N PRO A 72 -14.75 -12.74 4.58
CA PRO A 72 -15.90 -13.07 3.72
C PRO A 72 -17.04 -13.70 4.48
N ARG A 73 -16.74 -14.40 5.55
CA ARG A 73 -17.77 -15.08 6.33
C ARG A 73 -18.69 -14.11 7.04
N ARG A 74 -18.19 -12.94 7.39
CA ARG A 74 -19.04 -11.92 8.00
C ARG A 74 -20.06 -11.37 7.02
N ASN A 75 -19.70 -11.33 5.77
CA ASN A 75 -20.55 -10.79 4.73
C ASN A 75 -21.62 -11.79 4.31
N HIS A 76 -21.53 -13.00 4.78
CA HIS A 76 -22.48 -14.05 4.48
C HIS A 76 -23.45 -14.29 5.60
N ALA A 77 -23.36 -13.52 6.60
CA ALA A 77 -24.21 -13.69 7.78
C ALA A 77 -25.69 -13.56 7.43
#